data_49dc862da3986f954bb723c8d2fe72b8
#
_entry.id   49dc862da3986f954bb723c8d2fe72b8
#
_cell.length_a   1.000
_cell.length_b   1.000
_cell.length_c   1.000
_cell.angle_alpha   90.00
_cell.angle_beta   90.00
_cell.angle_gamma   90.00
#
_symmetry.space_group_name_H-M   'P 1'
#
loop_
_entity.id
_entity.type
_entity.pdbx_description
1 polymer ?
#
loop_
_entity_poly.entity_id
_entity_poly.type
_entity_poly.pdbx_seq_one_letter_code
_entity_poly.pdbx_strand_id
1 'polypeptide(L)'
;MVGAVAALVVGLVFALPFALTHRQDLPLERIYGDTAVSVVSRILGGDAVNPAANDSRALGAGRAAYTGSCAVCHGAKGDGRGAFGRTTYPDATDFTSDAAKGKTDAQLFWIIKNGLGFTAMPAFGGQYKDDQIWAMVTYIRTLQRGSASALAIPEPTSEQLGAADPAVSRQARGAAIYFAQGCHLCHGPEGDAPGDLSIRGRIETDIVRRGDERGMPAYGKDLISDADLADLETYLLRFAAVPSSPD
;
A
#
# COMPACT_ATOMS: atom_id res chain seq x y z
N MET A 1 -10.63 39.55 -26.80
CA MET A 1 -10.30 38.18 -27.22
C MET A 1 -8.79 37.90 -27.23
N VAL A 2 -7.94 38.75 -27.78
CA VAL A 2 -6.47 38.53 -27.86
C VAL A 2 -5.82 38.35 -26.48
N GLY A 3 -6.20 39.15 -25.47
CA GLY A 3 -5.65 39.04 -24.10
C GLY A 3 -5.99 37.76 -23.41
N ALA A 4 -7.19 37.20 -23.63
CA ALA A 4 -7.58 35.90 -23.03
C ALA A 4 -6.80 34.72 -23.64
N VAL A 5 -6.55 34.76 -24.95
CA VAL A 5 -5.73 33.75 -25.64
C VAL A 5 -4.27 33.82 -25.18
N ALA A 6 -3.71 35.03 -25.05
CA ALA A 6 -2.36 35.24 -24.56
C ALA A 6 -2.19 34.73 -23.12
N ALA A 7 -3.15 35.01 -22.22
CA ALA A 7 -3.14 34.50 -20.84
C ALA A 7 -3.23 32.97 -20.80
N LEU A 8 -4.02 32.36 -21.67
CA LEU A 8 -4.15 30.91 -21.79
C LEU A 8 -2.87 30.25 -22.30
N VAL A 9 -2.21 30.87 -23.28
CA VAL A 9 -0.90 30.39 -23.80
C VAL A 9 0.20 30.52 -22.75
N VAL A 10 0.27 31.65 -22.05
CA VAL A 10 1.24 31.82 -20.93
C VAL A 10 0.99 30.81 -19.82
N GLY A 11 -0.27 30.55 -19.46
CA GLY A 11 -0.64 29.53 -18.48
C GLY A 11 -0.20 28.14 -18.92
N LEU A 12 -0.46 27.75 -20.17
CA LEU A 12 -0.08 26.46 -20.72
C LEU A 12 1.45 26.29 -20.83
N VAL A 13 2.17 27.34 -21.24
CA VAL A 13 3.62 27.26 -21.49
C VAL A 13 4.45 27.33 -20.21
N PHE A 14 4.00 28.08 -19.21
CA PHE A 14 4.76 28.31 -17.98
C PHE A 14 4.16 27.71 -16.74
N ALA A 15 2.87 27.83 -16.53
CA ALA A 15 2.24 27.31 -15.30
C ALA A 15 2.07 25.79 -15.31
N LEU A 16 1.76 25.19 -16.46
CA LEU A 16 1.59 23.74 -16.56
C LEU A 16 2.91 22.98 -16.36
N PRO A 17 4.04 23.32 -17.03
CA PRO A 17 5.32 22.68 -16.74
C PRO A 17 5.79 22.90 -15.30
N PHE A 18 5.54 24.10 -14.75
CA PHE A 18 5.86 24.39 -13.35
C PHE A 18 5.05 23.49 -12.40
N ALA A 19 3.75 23.35 -12.61
CA ALA A 19 2.88 22.48 -11.82
C ALA A 19 3.30 21.01 -11.95
N LEU A 20 3.69 20.55 -13.15
CA LEU A 20 4.14 19.17 -13.39
C LEU A 20 5.51 18.85 -12.78
N THR A 21 6.35 19.85 -12.52
CA THR A 21 7.70 19.64 -11.97
C THR A 21 7.81 19.90 -10.48
N HIS A 22 6.85 20.60 -9.87
CA HIS A 22 6.83 20.89 -8.45
C HIS A 22 5.90 19.91 -7.71
N ARG A 23 6.50 19.08 -6.87
CA ARG A 23 5.78 18.12 -6.00
C ARG A 23 5.24 18.84 -4.74
N GLN A 24 4.48 19.91 -4.92
CA GLN A 24 3.81 20.59 -3.81
C GLN A 24 2.31 20.51 -4.06
N ASP A 25 1.58 20.02 -3.06
CA ASP A 25 0.12 19.96 -3.08
C ASP A 25 -0.45 21.38 -3.17
N LEU A 26 -0.71 21.85 -4.37
CA LEU A 26 -1.44 23.09 -4.55
C LEU A 26 -2.91 22.84 -4.18
N PRO A 27 -3.53 23.68 -3.33
CA PRO A 27 -4.92 23.47 -2.89
C PRO A 27 -5.91 23.32 -4.05
N LEU A 28 -5.72 24.07 -5.11
CA LEU A 28 -6.57 23.99 -6.31
C LEU A 28 -6.38 22.69 -7.09
N GLU A 29 -5.17 22.18 -7.15
CA GLU A 29 -4.83 20.91 -7.82
C GLU A 29 -5.51 19.72 -7.11
N ARG A 30 -5.47 19.71 -5.79
CA ARG A 30 -6.13 18.69 -4.99
C ARG A 30 -7.64 18.70 -5.17
N ILE A 31 -8.26 19.88 -5.10
CA ILE A 31 -9.72 20.03 -5.33
C ILE A 31 -10.09 19.58 -6.75
N TYR A 32 -9.31 19.96 -7.74
CA TYR A 32 -9.54 19.57 -9.13
C TYR A 32 -9.36 18.05 -9.30
N GLY A 33 -8.27 17.50 -8.80
CA GLY A 33 -7.97 16.06 -8.89
C GLY A 33 -9.03 15.21 -8.22
N ASP A 34 -9.40 15.52 -6.98
CA ASP A 34 -10.44 14.80 -6.22
C ASP A 34 -11.82 14.89 -6.93
N THR A 35 -12.14 16.05 -7.48
CA THR A 35 -13.39 16.26 -8.22
C THR A 35 -13.38 15.46 -9.52
N ALA A 36 -12.31 15.54 -10.30
CA ALA A 36 -12.16 14.82 -11.56
C ALA A 36 -12.23 13.30 -11.34
N VAL A 37 -11.49 12.76 -10.38
CA VAL A 37 -11.54 11.34 -10.02
C VAL A 37 -12.94 10.94 -9.59
N SER A 38 -13.63 11.76 -8.78
CA SER A 38 -14.98 11.45 -8.31
C SER A 38 -16.00 11.43 -9.46
N VAL A 39 -15.94 12.40 -10.37
CA VAL A 39 -16.84 12.48 -11.52
C VAL A 39 -16.57 11.34 -12.50
N VAL A 40 -15.31 11.16 -12.92
CA VAL A 40 -14.95 10.15 -13.91
C VAL A 40 -15.21 8.73 -13.37
N SER A 41 -14.82 8.43 -12.15
CA SER A 41 -15.06 7.11 -11.56
C SER A 41 -16.56 6.83 -11.34
N ARG A 42 -17.39 7.86 -11.13
CA ARG A 42 -18.84 7.70 -11.05
C ARG A 42 -19.45 7.38 -12.41
N ILE A 43 -19.03 8.10 -13.44
CA ILE A 43 -19.54 7.89 -14.82
C ILE A 43 -19.11 6.52 -15.34
N LEU A 44 -17.83 6.17 -15.20
CA LEU A 44 -17.28 4.95 -15.78
C LEU A 44 -17.44 3.71 -14.89
N GLY A 45 -17.53 3.88 -13.59
CA GLY A 45 -17.82 2.80 -12.62
C GLY A 45 -19.29 2.40 -12.59
N GLY A 46 -20.18 3.33 -12.95
CA GLY A 46 -21.63 3.10 -12.96
C GLY A 46 -22.19 2.80 -11.57
N ASP A 47 -23.28 2.01 -11.56
CA ASP A 47 -24.05 1.67 -10.35
C ASP A 47 -23.83 0.19 -9.94
N ALA A 48 -22.69 -0.40 -10.28
CA ALA A 48 -22.40 -1.79 -9.93
C ALA A 48 -22.42 -1.99 -8.43
N VAL A 49 -23.15 -3.02 -7.99
CA VAL A 49 -23.26 -3.41 -6.59
C VAL A 49 -22.14 -4.42 -6.30
N ASN A 50 -21.47 -4.24 -5.15
CA ASN A 50 -20.45 -5.18 -4.74
C ASN A 50 -21.06 -6.56 -4.39
N PRO A 51 -20.81 -7.60 -5.20
CA PRO A 51 -21.39 -8.92 -4.97
C PRO A 51 -20.81 -9.61 -3.73
N ALA A 52 -19.66 -9.12 -3.23
CA ALA A 52 -18.92 -9.69 -2.12
C ALA A 52 -19.08 -8.93 -0.79
N ALA A 53 -19.99 -7.94 -0.72
CA ALA A 53 -20.10 -7.00 0.41
C ALA A 53 -20.29 -7.67 1.79
N ASN A 54 -20.95 -8.83 1.84
CA ASN A 54 -21.26 -9.57 3.07
C ASN A 54 -20.63 -10.98 3.12
N ASP A 55 -19.67 -11.25 2.23
CA ASP A 55 -19.01 -12.55 2.16
C ASP A 55 -17.74 -12.54 3.02
N SER A 56 -17.72 -13.38 4.06
CA SER A 56 -16.56 -13.53 4.96
C SER A 56 -15.32 -14.12 4.26
N ARG A 57 -15.52 -14.96 3.24
CA ARG A 57 -14.40 -15.50 2.43
C ARG A 57 -13.79 -14.40 1.57
N ALA A 58 -14.64 -13.58 0.94
CA ALA A 58 -14.20 -12.43 0.18
C ALA A 58 -13.47 -11.42 1.08
N LEU A 59 -13.95 -11.21 2.31
CA LEU A 59 -13.25 -10.36 3.28
C LEU A 59 -11.82 -10.85 3.55
N GLY A 60 -11.64 -12.16 3.76
CA GLY A 60 -10.31 -12.77 3.95
C GLY A 60 -9.41 -12.65 2.73
N ALA A 61 -9.95 -12.93 1.52
CA ALA A 61 -9.24 -12.78 0.27
C ALA A 61 -8.87 -11.31 -0.03
N GLY A 62 -9.81 -10.39 0.20
CA GLY A 62 -9.58 -8.95 0.03
C GLY A 62 -8.51 -8.42 0.99
N ARG A 63 -8.50 -8.91 2.23
CA ARG A 63 -7.44 -8.60 3.19
C ARG A 63 -6.07 -9.07 2.69
N ALA A 64 -5.95 -10.30 2.23
CA ALA A 64 -4.69 -10.85 1.73
C ALA A 64 -4.18 -10.03 0.54
N ALA A 65 -5.05 -9.73 -0.44
CA ALA A 65 -4.71 -8.93 -1.60
C ALA A 65 -4.33 -7.49 -1.23
N TYR A 66 -5.07 -6.86 -0.31
CA TYR A 66 -4.77 -5.53 0.21
C TYR A 66 -3.40 -5.49 0.89
N THR A 67 -3.13 -6.44 1.77
CA THR A 67 -1.86 -6.52 2.50
C THR A 67 -0.69 -6.69 1.54
N GLY A 68 -0.85 -7.51 0.51
CA GLY A 68 0.21 -7.79 -0.46
C GLY A 68 0.45 -6.70 -1.50
N SER A 69 -0.53 -5.83 -1.77
CA SER A 69 -0.43 -4.90 -2.91
C SER A 69 -0.78 -3.45 -2.59
N CYS A 70 -1.62 -3.19 -1.60
CA CYS A 70 -2.15 -1.85 -1.33
C CYS A 70 -1.54 -1.20 -0.09
N ALA A 71 -1.27 -2.01 0.96
CA ALA A 71 -0.82 -1.51 2.25
C ALA A 71 0.52 -0.78 2.18
N VAL A 72 1.38 -1.12 1.23
CA VAL A 72 2.68 -0.47 1.02
C VAL A 72 2.54 1.05 0.76
N CYS A 73 1.45 1.48 0.15
CA CYS A 73 1.14 2.90 -0.04
C CYS A 73 0.05 3.37 0.91
N HIS A 74 -1.07 2.63 0.99
CA HIS A 74 -2.24 3.07 1.74
C HIS A 74 -2.18 2.80 3.25
N GLY A 75 -1.11 2.15 3.72
CA GLY A 75 -0.94 1.78 5.12
C GLY A 75 -1.79 0.57 5.53
N ALA A 76 -1.34 -0.13 6.55
CA ALA A 76 -2.04 -1.29 7.09
C ALA A 76 -3.43 -0.93 7.65
N LYS A 77 -3.61 0.31 8.12
CA LYS A 77 -4.88 0.84 8.64
C LYS A 77 -5.71 1.58 7.57
N GLY A 78 -5.19 1.69 6.35
CA GLY A 78 -5.82 2.46 5.28
C GLY A 78 -5.73 3.97 5.46
N ASP A 79 -4.81 4.45 6.29
CA ASP A 79 -4.62 5.86 6.66
C ASP A 79 -3.66 6.63 5.73
N GLY A 80 -3.29 6.04 4.59
CA GLY A 80 -2.36 6.64 3.63
C GLY A 80 -0.90 6.67 4.08
N ARG A 81 -0.58 6.02 5.21
CA ARG A 81 0.74 6.05 5.85
C ARG A 81 1.57 4.79 5.63
N GLY A 82 1.36 4.12 4.49
CA GLY A 82 2.27 3.07 4.05
C GLY A 82 3.66 3.62 3.74
N ALA A 83 4.64 2.75 3.62
CA ALA A 83 6.04 3.11 3.40
C ALA A 83 6.25 4.07 2.21
N PHE A 84 5.52 3.85 1.13
CA PHE A 84 5.56 4.72 -0.05
C PHE A 84 4.44 5.77 -0.08
N GLY A 85 3.49 5.74 0.86
CA GLY A 85 2.28 6.57 0.81
C GLY A 85 2.55 8.08 0.78
N ARG A 86 3.63 8.52 1.44
CA ARG A 86 4.06 9.92 1.49
C ARG A 86 5.17 10.27 0.52
N THR A 87 5.68 9.31 -0.22
CA THR A 87 6.72 9.51 -1.24
C THR A 87 6.13 9.55 -2.65
N THR A 88 4.84 9.24 -2.78
CA THR A 88 4.09 9.34 -4.03
C THR A 88 3.56 10.76 -4.25
N TYR A 89 3.18 11.05 -5.48
CA TYR A 89 2.47 12.28 -5.81
C TYR A 89 1.24 11.96 -6.64
N PRO A 90 0.07 12.42 -6.21
CA PRO A 90 -0.23 12.92 -4.85
C PRO A 90 0.02 11.83 -3.79
N ASP A 91 0.01 12.21 -2.51
CA ASP A 91 0.09 11.26 -1.39
C ASP A 91 -1.00 10.19 -1.51
N ALA A 92 -0.70 8.97 -1.06
CA ALA A 92 -1.67 7.89 -1.08
C ALA A 92 -2.92 8.25 -0.27
N THR A 93 -4.08 7.96 -0.83
CA THR A 93 -5.38 8.29 -0.22
C THR A 93 -5.52 7.64 1.16
N ASP A 94 -5.88 8.47 2.14
CA ASP A 94 -6.41 8.00 3.42
C ASP A 94 -7.86 7.54 3.21
N PHE A 95 -8.09 6.22 3.31
CA PHE A 95 -9.42 5.64 3.17
C PHE A 95 -10.36 6.00 4.31
N THR A 96 -9.83 6.43 5.45
CA THR A 96 -10.65 6.85 6.61
C THR A 96 -11.18 8.28 6.47
N SER A 97 -10.72 9.03 5.47
CA SER A 97 -11.20 10.38 5.17
C SER A 97 -12.65 10.38 4.64
N ASP A 98 -13.37 11.48 4.87
CA ASP A 98 -14.76 11.63 4.39
C ASP A 98 -14.85 11.59 2.87
N ALA A 99 -13.86 12.15 2.17
CA ALA A 99 -13.79 12.12 0.70
C ALA A 99 -13.69 10.69 0.15
N ALA A 100 -12.91 9.82 0.81
CA ALA A 100 -12.78 8.42 0.42
C ALA A 100 -14.02 7.60 0.82
N LYS A 101 -14.60 7.85 1.99
CA LYS A 101 -15.85 7.20 2.43
C LYS A 101 -17.04 7.53 1.54
N GLY A 102 -17.07 8.73 0.97
CA GLY A 102 -18.14 9.18 0.06
C GLY A 102 -18.14 8.49 -1.31
N LYS A 103 -17.10 7.74 -1.69
CA LYS A 103 -17.07 7.00 -2.95
C LYS A 103 -17.93 5.74 -2.87
N THR A 104 -18.68 5.42 -3.95
CA THR A 104 -19.44 4.16 -4.04
C THR A 104 -18.51 2.96 -4.21
N ASP A 105 -19.03 1.74 -4.02
CA ASP A 105 -18.27 0.52 -4.27
C ASP A 105 -17.85 0.40 -5.73
N ALA A 106 -18.74 0.79 -6.65
CA ALA A 106 -18.45 0.83 -8.08
C ALA A 106 -17.30 1.78 -8.42
N GLN A 107 -17.26 2.95 -7.78
CA GLN A 107 -16.16 3.90 -7.96
C GLN A 107 -14.84 3.33 -7.43
N LEU A 108 -14.84 2.72 -6.25
CA LEU A 108 -13.64 2.07 -5.69
C LEU A 108 -13.17 0.93 -6.59
N PHE A 109 -14.09 0.08 -7.05
CA PHE A 109 -13.79 -1.00 -7.98
C PHE A 109 -13.15 -0.47 -9.25
N TRP A 110 -13.76 0.55 -9.87
CA TRP A 110 -13.24 1.15 -11.10
C TRP A 110 -11.84 1.74 -10.92
N ILE A 111 -11.61 2.47 -9.81
CA ILE A 111 -10.31 3.06 -9.49
C ILE A 111 -9.24 1.98 -9.32
N ILE A 112 -9.54 0.94 -8.57
CA ILE A 112 -8.58 -0.16 -8.34
C ILE A 112 -8.29 -0.88 -9.65
N LYS A 113 -9.31 -1.17 -10.43
CA LYS A 113 -9.15 -1.90 -11.70
C LYS A 113 -8.33 -1.14 -12.72
N ASN A 114 -8.57 0.16 -12.88
CA ASN A 114 -8.01 0.98 -13.96
C ASN A 114 -6.82 1.84 -13.52
N GLY A 115 -6.60 2.00 -12.20
CA GLY A 115 -5.62 2.95 -11.70
C GLY A 115 -6.02 4.41 -11.92
N LEU A 116 -5.11 5.31 -11.63
CA LEU A 116 -5.30 6.76 -11.83
C LEU A 116 -4.10 7.33 -12.59
N GLY A 117 -4.35 7.80 -13.80
CA GLY A 117 -3.34 8.47 -14.63
C GLY A 117 -2.71 9.66 -13.92
N PHE A 118 -1.44 9.91 -14.17
CA PHE A 118 -0.64 10.97 -13.56
C PHE A 118 -0.45 10.87 -12.05
N THR A 119 -0.77 9.71 -11.46
CA THR A 119 -0.53 9.39 -10.06
C THR A 119 0.28 8.11 -9.92
N ALA A 120 0.71 7.80 -8.70
CA ALA A 120 1.38 6.53 -8.41
C ALA A 120 0.40 5.35 -8.23
N MET A 121 -0.92 5.55 -8.35
CA MET A 121 -1.90 4.48 -8.23
C MET A 121 -1.96 3.64 -9.51
N PRO A 122 -1.40 2.40 -9.52
CA PRO A 122 -1.37 1.56 -10.71
C PRO A 122 -2.73 0.92 -10.97
N ALA A 123 -2.91 0.41 -12.20
CA ALA A 123 -4.05 -0.41 -12.56
C ALA A 123 -3.83 -1.86 -12.12
N PHE A 124 -4.78 -2.42 -11.38
CA PHE A 124 -4.73 -3.80 -10.89
C PHE A 124 -5.55 -4.79 -11.72
N GLY A 125 -6.31 -4.33 -12.72
CA GLY A 125 -7.15 -5.20 -13.56
C GLY A 125 -6.38 -6.24 -14.40
N GLY A 126 -5.08 -6.02 -14.63
CA GLY A 126 -4.21 -7.01 -15.27
C GLY A 126 -3.63 -8.06 -14.32
N GLN A 127 -3.63 -7.79 -13.01
CA GLN A 127 -3.04 -8.63 -11.98
C GLN A 127 -4.11 -9.41 -11.19
N TYR A 128 -5.27 -8.81 -10.97
CA TYR A 128 -6.37 -9.38 -10.20
C TYR A 128 -7.63 -9.50 -11.06
N LYS A 129 -8.40 -10.56 -10.82
CA LYS A 129 -9.72 -10.75 -11.43
C LYS A 129 -10.75 -9.84 -10.75
N ASP A 130 -11.89 -9.64 -11.39
CA ASP A 130 -12.95 -8.76 -10.88
C ASP A 130 -13.48 -9.18 -9.51
N ASP A 131 -13.63 -10.47 -9.25
CA ASP A 131 -14.03 -11.00 -7.94
C ASP A 131 -13.02 -10.69 -6.83
N GLN A 132 -11.73 -10.73 -7.14
CA GLN A 132 -10.66 -10.36 -6.21
C GLN A 132 -10.64 -8.84 -5.95
N ILE A 133 -10.90 -8.02 -6.96
CA ILE A 133 -11.00 -6.57 -6.81
C ILE A 133 -12.22 -6.22 -5.96
N TRP A 134 -13.37 -6.88 -6.16
CA TRP A 134 -14.53 -6.71 -5.30
C TRP A 134 -14.26 -7.12 -3.85
N ALA A 135 -13.49 -8.16 -3.64
CA ALA A 135 -13.02 -8.58 -2.32
C ALA A 135 -12.16 -7.48 -1.66
N MET A 136 -11.26 -6.82 -2.42
CA MET A 136 -10.49 -5.67 -1.91
C MET A 136 -11.39 -4.51 -1.51
N VAL A 137 -12.43 -4.20 -2.31
CA VAL A 137 -13.43 -3.17 -1.95
C VAL A 137 -14.13 -3.51 -0.64
N THR A 138 -14.53 -4.78 -0.46
CA THR A 138 -15.14 -5.26 0.80
C THR A 138 -14.21 -5.02 1.98
N TYR A 139 -12.92 -5.30 1.83
CA TYR A 139 -11.94 -5.09 2.89
C TYR A 139 -11.71 -3.60 3.16
N ILE A 140 -11.59 -2.75 2.13
CA ILE A 140 -11.47 -1.29 2.27
C ILE A 140 -12.65 -0.72 3.06
N ARG A 141 -13.88 -1.20 2.80
CA ARG A 141 -15.07 -0.80 3.59
C ARG A 141 -14.94 -1.14 5.07
N THR A 142 -14.27 -2.22 5.38
CA THR A 142 -13.99 -2.59 6.78
C THR A 142 -12.99 -1.63 7.43
N LEU A 143 -11.95 -1.22 6.70
CA LEU A 143 -11.03 -0.17 7.16
C LEU A 143 -11.75 1.16 7.41
N GLN A 144 -12.62 1.56 6.50
CA GLN A 144 -13.41 2.80 6.60
C GLN A 144 -14.35 2.84 7.81
N ARG A 145 -14.82 1.68 8.27
CA ARG A 145 -15.66 1.57 9.48
C ARG A 145 -14.86 1.63 10.78
N GLY A 146 -13.55 1.75 10.70
CA GLY A 146 -12.70 1.78 11.90
C GLY A 146 -12.65 0.44 12.63
N SER A 147 -13.05 -0.64 11.99
CA SER A 147 -12.91 -2.00 12.53
C SER A 147 -11.42 -2.38 12.49
N ALA A 148 -10.60 -1.59 13.19
CA ALA A 148 -9.15 -1.73 13.28
C ALA A 148 -8.71 -3.10 13.85
N SER A 149 -9.60 -3.83 14.47
CA SER A 149 -9.45 -5.26 14.78
C SER A 149 -9.27 -6.12 13.51
N ALA A 150 -9.58 -5.57 12.31
CA ALA A 150 -9.38 -6.27 11.05
C ALA A 150 -7.92 -6.31 10.60
N LEU A 151 -7.06 -5.50 11.23
CA LEU A 151 -5.63 -5.44 10.94
C LEU A 151 -4.74 -5.71 12.12
N ALA A 152 -5.25 -6.09 13.25
CA ALA A 152 -4.42 -7.00 14.02
C ALA A 152 -3.99 -8.06 13.01
N ILE A 153 -2.71 -8.04 12.61
CA ILE A 153 -2.08 -9.21 11.97
C ILE A 153 -2.68 -10.36 12.74
N PRO A 154 -3.42 -11.32 12.14
CA PRO A 154 -3.98 -12.38 12.95
C PRO A 154 -2.79 -12.93 13.68
N GLU A 155 -2.76 -12.76 14.98
CA GLU A 155 -1.84 -13.58 15.74
C GLU A 155 -2.22 -14.99 15.35
N PRO A 156 -1.29 -15.75 14.73
CA PRO A 156 -1.59 -17.11 14.37
C PRO A 156 -2.14 -17.73 15.64
N THR A 157 -3.33 -18.32 15.56
CA THR A 157 -3.94 -18.95 16.73
C THR A 157 -2.91 -19.94 17.29
N SER A 158 -2.89 -20.09 18.60
CA SER A 158 -2.02 -21.07 19.28
C SER A 158 -2.12 -22.48 18.68
N GLU A 159 -3.22 -22.77 18.01
CA GLU A 159 -3.48 -24.01 17.26
C GLU A 159 -2.80 -24.04 15.89
N GLN A 160 -2.68 -22.89 15.19
CA GLN A 160 -1.93 -22.77 13.91
C GLN A 160 -0.42 -22.72 14.14
N LEU A 161 0.04 -22.38 15.32
CA LEU A 161 1.44 -22.34 15.71
C LEU A 161 1.92 -23.65 16.32
N GLY A 162 1.06 -24.65 16.48
CA GLY A 162 1.39 -25.89 17.22
C GLY A 162 2.07 -25.55 18.54
N ALA A 163 1.63 -26.03 19.67
CA ALA A 163 2.11 -25.68 21.02
C ALA A 163 3.38 -24.81 21.04
N ALA A 164 3.19 -23.54 20.71
CA ALA A 164 3.94 -22.33 21.06
C ALA A 164 5.46 -22.49 21.25
N ASP A 165 6.19 -22.78 20.19
CA ASP A 165 7.57 -22.28 20.14
C ASP A 165 7.50 -20.74 19.92
N PRO A 166 7.94 -19.90 20.87
CA PRO A 166 7.94 -18.45 20.73
C PRO A 166 8.68 -17.97 19.49
N ALA A 167 9.67 -18.74 19.01
CA ALA A 167 10.43 -18.44 17.80
C ALA A 167 9.54 -18.56 16.54
N VAL A 168 8.68 -19.57 16.46
CA VAL A 168 7.74 -19.75 15.33
C VAL A 168 6.72 -18.61 15.29
N SER A 169 6.22 -18.20 16.46
CA SER A 169 5.32 -17.04 16.57
C SER A 169 5.96 -15.75 16.06
N ARG A 170 7.21 -15.50 16.44
CA ARG A 170 7.96 -14.32 16.01
C ARG A 170 8.25 -14.34 14.51
N GLN A 171 8.63 -15.50 13.96
CA GLN A 171 8.82 -15.65 12.52
C GLN A 171 7.54 -15.38 11.73
N ALA A 172 6.39 -15.88 12.21
CA ALA A 172 5.10 -15.64 11.55
C ALA A 172 4.70 -14.16 11.58
N ARG A 173 4.90 -13.47 12.72
CA ARG A 173 4.67 -12.01 12.79
C ARG A 173 5.63 -11.25 11.91
N GLY A 174 6.92 -11.58 11.92
CA GLY A 174 7.92 -10.96 11.06
C GLY A 174 7.60 -11.13 9.58
N ALA A 175 7.16 -12.32 9.15
CA ALA A 175 6.68 -12.56 7.79
C ALA A 175 5.50 -11.66 7.45
N ALA A 176 4.50 -11.57 8.34
CA ALA A 176 3.33 -10.72 8.12
C ALA A 176 3.73 -9.24 7.95
N ILE A 177 4.66 -8.74 8.75
CA ILE A 177 5.18 -7.36 8.64
C ILE A 177 5.94 -7.20 7.33
N TYR A 178 6.82 -8.14 6.97
CA TYR A 178 7.62 -8.12 5.76
C TYR A 178 6.78 -7.94 4.49
N PHE A 179 5.70 -8.73 4.40
CA PHE A 179 4.77 -8.64 3.28
C PHE A 179 3.84 -7.42 3.37
N ALA A 180 3.34 -7.07 4.56
CA ALA A 180 2.45 -5.94 4.74
C ALA A 180 3.11 -4.59 4.46
N GLN A 181 4.40 -4.46 4.76
CA GLN A 181 5.17 -3.25 4.49
C GLN A 181 5.81 -3.23 3.10
N GLY A 182 5.58 -4.26 2.29
CA GLY A 182 6.05 -4.33 0.91
C GLY A 182 7.54 -4.57 0.76
N CYS A 183 8.25 -4.98 1.79
CA CYS A 183 9.70 -5.25 1.74
C CYS A 183 10.04 -6.27 0.63
N HIS A 184 9.19 -7.27 0.46
CA HIS A 184 9.31 -8.32 -0.55
C HIS A 184 9.32 -7.82 -2.00
N LEU A 185 8.77 -6.62 -2.27
CA LEU A 185 8.70 -6.07 -3.63
C LEU A 185 10.10 -5.71 -4.18
N CYS A 186 11.00 -5.31 -3.30
CA CYS A 186 12.38 -4.99 -3.65
C CYS A 186 13.36 -6.09 -3.23
N HIS A 187 13.12 -6.69 -2.06
CA HIS A 187 14.07 -7.64 -1.46
C HIS A 187 13.76 -9.12 -1.76
N GLY A 188 12.68 -9.40 -2.51
CA GLY A 188 12.20 -10.77 -2.77
C GLY A 188 11.49 -11.39 -1.57
N PRO A 189 10.75 -12.50 -1.77
CA PRO A 189 9.89 -13.09 -0.72
C PRO A 189 10.68 -13.65 0.47
N GLU A 190 11.94 -14.01 0.27
CA GLU A 190 12.84 -14.56 1.29
C GLU A 190 14.04 -13.64 1.58
N GLY A 191 13.96 -12.37 1.17
CA GLY A 191 15.09 -11.45 1.22
C GLY A 191 16.19 -11.80 0.20
N ASP A 192 15.81 -12.51 -0.86
CA ASP A 192 16.69 -13.20 -1.81
C ASP A 192 16.82 -12.50 -3.17
N ALA A 193 16.41 -11.25 -3.25
CA ALA A 193 16.59 -10.46 -4.46
C ALA A 193 18.09 -10.40 -4.87
N PRO A 194 18.39 -10.31 -6.17
CA PRO A 194 19.76 -10.34 -6.65
C PRO A 194 20.57 -9.10 -6.22
N GLY A 195 21.87 -9.28 -6.05
CA GLY A 195 22.83 -8.21 -5.78
C GLY A 195 22.64 -7.54 -4.42
N ASP A 196 22.79 -6.23 -4.39
CA ASP A 196 22.74 -5.42 -3.16
C ASP A 196 21.34 -5.35 -2.50
N LEU A 197 20.31 -5.86 -3.18
CA LEU A 197 18.96 -5.94 -2.65
C LEU A 197 18.76 -7.18 -1.76
N SER A 198 19.70 -8.10 -1.73
CA SER A 198 19.65 -9.27 -0.84
C SER A 198 19.85 -8.86 0.61
N ILE A 199 18.89 -9.26 1.45
CA ILE A 199 18.91 -9.03 2.90
C ILE A 199 18.75 -10.33 3.70
N ARG A 200 19.08 -11.47 3.08
CA ARG A 200 19.02 -12.79 3.74
C ARG A 200 19.80 -12.80 5.05
N GLY A 201 19.09 -13.05 6.14
CA GLY A 201 19.69 -13.21 7.46
C GLY A 201 20.25 -11.93 8.06
N ARG A 202 19.98 -10.76 7.49
CA ARG A 202 20.50 -9.50 7.99
C ARG A 202 19.49 -8.36 7.87
N ILE A 203 19.33 -7.60 8.96
CA ILE A 203 18.63 -6.31 8.97
C ILE A 203 19.60 -5.25 9.48
N GLU A 204 19.75 -4.19 8.70
CA GLU A 204 20.43 -2.99 9.13
C GLU A 204 19.40 -2.00 9.66
N THR A 205 19.17 -2.04 10.99
CA THR A 205 18.16 -1.22 11.67
C THR A 205 18.23 0.25 11.29
N ASP A 206 19.43 0.79 11.17
CA ASP A 206 19.68 2.18 10.80
C ASP A 206 19.17 2.50 9.39
N ILE A 207 19.37 1.59 8.43
CA ILE A 207 18.88 1.76 7.06
C ILE A 207 17.35 1.68 7.06
N VAL A 208 16.77 0.70 7.77
CA VAL A 208 15.31 0.60 7.90
C VAL A 208 14.71 1.90 8.46
N ARG A 209 15.35 2.49 9.48
CA ARG A 209 14.84 3.70 10.14
C ARG A 209 14.98 4.98 9.32
N ARG A 210 16.03 5.10 8.52
CA ARG A 210 16.35 6.34 7.79
C ARG A 210 16.09 6.25 6.29
N GLY A 211 15.94 5.04 5.76
CA GLY A 211 16.01 4.80 4.33
C GLY A 211 17.44 4.96 3.79
N ASP A 212 17.61 4.88 2.48
CA ASP A 212 18.88 5.13 1.82
C ASP A 212 18.73 5.87 0.49
N GLU A 213 19.85 6.37 -0.05
CA GLU A 213 19.89 7.10 -1.32
C GLU A 213 19.57 6.22 -2.54
N ARG A 214 19.56 4.89 -2.39
CA ARG A 214 19.25 3.92 -3.45
C ARG A 214 17.75 3.67 -3.59
N GLY A 215 16.94 4.30 -2.75
CA GLY A 215 15.48 4.29 -2.85
C GLY A 215 14.77 3.43 -1.79
N MET A 216 15.48 2.93 -0.78
CA MET A 216 14.82 2.28 0.34
C MET A 216 14.08 3.35 1.18
N PRO A 217 12.76 3.21 1.40
CA PRO A 217 12.02 4.18 2.19
C PRO A 217 12.37 4.08 3.68
N ALA A 218 12.19 5.18 4.40
CA ALA A 218 12.36 5.22 5.85
C ALA A 218 11.10 4.69 6.56
N TYR A 219 11.28 3.77 7.51
CA TYR A 219 10.22 3.23 8.33
C TYR A 219 10.37 3.73 9.77
N GLY A 220 9.61 4.76 10.13
CA GLY A 220 9.55 5.27 11.50
C GLY A 220 8.99 4.25 12.49
N LYS A 221 9.15 4.52 13.79
CA LYS A 221 8.63 3.63 14.86
C LYS A 221 7.10 3.59 14.91
N ASP A 222 6.43 4.53 14.28
CA ASP A 222 4.99 4.59 14.09
C ASP A 222 4.48 3.61 13.01
N LEU A 223 5.35 3.24 12.05
CA LEU A 223 5.05 2.26 11.01
C LEU A 223 5.51 0.85 11.37
N ILE A 224 6.71 0.73 11.93
CA ILE A 224 7.31 -0.53 12.39
C ILE A 224 7.90 -0.27 13.76
N SER A 225 7.30 -0.80 14.83
CA SER A 225 7.83 -0.66 16.18
C SER A 225 9.19 -1.39 16.31
N ASP A 226 9.91 -1.16 17.39
CA ASP A 226 11.17 -1.90 17.64
C ASP A 226 10.92 -3.39 17.88
N ALA A 227 9.76 -3.75 18.44
CA ALA A 227 9.36 -5.14 18.61
C ALA A 227 9.03 -5.80 17.25
N ASP A 228 8.32 -5.10 16.36
CA ASP A 228 8.02 -5.57 15.02
C ASP A 228 9.29 -5.75 14.19
N LEU A 229 10.27 -4.85 14.34
CA LEU A 229 11.55 -4.96 13.67
C LEU A 229 12.34 -6.21 14.13
N ALA A 230 12.30 -6.52 15.43
CA ALA A 230 12.91 -7.72 15.96
C ALA A 230 12.22 -9.02 15.48
N ASP A 231 10.90 -8.99 15.30
CA ASP A 231 10.16 -10.12 14.72
C ASP A 231 10.47 -10.28 13.23
N LEU A 232 10.59 -9.17 12.49
CA LEU A 232 10.99 -9.15 11.08
C LEU A 232 12.41 -9.71 10.90
N GLU A 233 13.35 -9.34 11.76
CA GLU A 233 14.70 -9.92 11.79
C GLU A 233 14.64 -11.43 12.01
N THR A 234 13.82 -11.89 12.97
CA THR A 234 13.62 -13.32 13.23
C THR A 234 13.08 -14.07 12.00
N TYR A 235 12.22 -13.43 11.20
CA TYR A 235 11.76 -14.01 9.93
C TYR A 235 12.88 -14.14 8.90
N LEU A 236 13.69 -13.11 8.69
CA LEU A 236 14.76 -13.12 7.70
C LEU A 236 15.93 -14.04 8.08
N LEU A 237 16.21 -14.20 9.38
CA LEU A 237 17.26 -15.10 9.88
C LEU A 237 17.03 -16.56 9.48
N ARG A 238 15.79 -17.00 9.26
CA ARG A 238 15.52 -18.38 8.76
C ARG A 238 16.11 -18.64 7.37
N PHE A 239 16.37 -17.59 6.60
CA PHE A 239 16.96 -17.69 5.27
C PHE A 239 18.46 -17.35 5.25
N ALA A 240 19.05 -17.09 6.41
CA ALA A 240 20.50 -16.95 6.51
C ALA A 240 21.16 -18.22 5.95
N ALA A 241 22.17 -18.05 5.11
CA ALA A 241 22.94 -19.18 4.63
C ALA A 241 23.51 -19.93 5.85
N VAL A 242 23.22 -21.21 5.96
CA VAL A 242 23.94 -22.08 6.93
C VAL A 242 25.41 -22.03 6.51
N PRO A 243 26.34 -21.64 7.40
CA PRO A 243 27.75 -21.67 7.07
C PRO A 243 28.07 -23.09 6.59
N SER A 244 28.62 -23.22 5.37
CA SER A 244 29.15 -24.50 4.91
C SER A 244 30.14 -24.94 5.95
N SER A 245 29.94 -26.14 6.55
CA SER A 245 30.92 -26.77 7.44
C SER A 245 32.26 -26.80 6.69
N PRO A 246 33.35 -26.35 7.29
CA PRO A 246 34.66 -26.59 6.70
C PRO A 246 34.88 -28.09 6.66
N ASP A 247 35.05 -28.66 5.46
CA ASP A 247 35.57 -30.00 5.21
C ASP A 247 36.99 -30.11 5.69
#